data_d488b43efc4d9635209075d111487544
#
_entry.id   d488b43efc4d9635209075d111487544
#
_cell.length_a   1.000
_cell.length_b   1.000
_cell.length_c   1.000
_cell.angle_alpha   90.00
_cell.angle_beta   90.00
_cell.angle_gamma   90.00
#
_symmetry.space_group_name_H-M   'P 1'
#
loop_
_entity.id
_entity.type
_entity.pdbx_description
1 polymer ?
#
loop_
_entity_poly.entity_id
_entity_poly.type
_entity_poly.pdbx_seq_one_letter_code
_entity_poly.pdbx_strand_id
1 'polypeptide(L)'
;MIDIPNYALTCAPNVAQTTMVAIVKTESRGNTLAIGLNHGKHLLYGAKDFKQASAWVDYLERHNYDFDIGLAQINIRNVHKYGYMAHDMLDPCKNLNLAGVILGKNYKNAKLNSANSKEALYKAISAYNTGNFHSGFNNGYVYKVIHNAH
;
A
#
# COMPACT_ATOMS: atom_id res chain seq x y z
N MET A 1 3.73 -15.98 -10.58
CA MET A 1 3.13 -15.31 -9.40
C MET A 1 4.05 -15.48 -8.21
N ILE A 2 4.33 -14.42 -7.47
CA ILE A 2 5.22 -14.50 -6.31
C ILE A 2 4.49 -15.03 -5.07
N ASP A 3 5.26 -15.54 -4.12
CA ASP A 3 4.75 -15.99 -2.83
C ASP A 3 4.57 -14.79 -1.89
N ILE A 4 3.39 -14.18 -1.92
CA ILE A 4 3.09 -12.98 -1.14
C ILE A 4 3.32 -13.17 0.36
N PRO A 5 2.84 -14.27 1.00
CA PRO A 5 3.09 -14.45 2.43
C PRO A 5 4.58 -14.46 2.79
N ASN A 6 5.41 -15.09 1.98
CA ASN A 6 6.85 -15.13 2.22
C ASN A 6 7.51 -13.76 2.02
N TYR A 7 7.12 -13.03 0.99
CA TYR A 7 7.59 -11.65 0.78
C TYR A 7 7.18 -10.73 1.94
N ALA A 8 5.96 -10.87 2.43
CA ALA A 8 5.49 -10.10 3.59
C ALA A 8 6.35 -10.34 4.82
N LEU A 9 6.63 -11.63 5.10
CA LEU A 9 7.44 -12.01 6.25
C LEU A 9 8.87 -11.49 6.15
N THR A 10 9.47 -11.61 4.98
CA THR A 10 10.88 -11.27 4.74
C THR A 10 11.10 -9.77 4.59
N CYS A 11 10.22 -9.08 3.85
CA CYS A 11 10.43 -7.68 3.47
C CYS A 11 9.75 -6.68 4.40
N ALA A 12 8.75 -7.10 5.16
CA ALA A 12 8.04 -6.26 6.13
C ALA A 12 7.91 -6.98 7.47
N PRO A 13 9.03 -7.36 8.11
CA PRO A 13 9.00 -8.20 9.32
C PRO A 13 8.39 -7.50 10.53
N ASN A 14 8.24 -6.18 10.49
CA ASN A 14 7.63 -5.40 11.57
C ASN A 14 6.10 -5.44 11.55
N VAL A 15 5.49 -6.02 10.51
CA VAL A 15 4.03 -6.13 10.37
C VAL A 15 3.65 -7.60 10.40
N ALA A 16 2.56 -7.93 11.09
CA ALA A 16 2.04 -9.30 11.07
C ALA A 16 1.79 -9.75 9.63
N GLN A 17 2.27 -10.94 9.29
CA GLN A 17 2.17 -11.49 7.95
C GLN A 17 0.72 -11.45 7.43
N THR A 18 -0.23 -11.87 8.27
CA THR A 18 -1.66 -11.87 7.90
C THR A 18 -2.17 -10.47 7.57
N THR A 19 -1.72 -9.46 8.29
CA THR A 19 -2.10 -8.07 8.03
C THR A 19 -1.57 -7.59 6.70
N MET A 20 -0.28 -7.81 6.43
CA MET A 20 0.32 -7.37 5.18
C MET A 20 -0.29 -8.09 3.98
N VAL A 21 -0.51 -9.39 4.09
CA VAL A 21 -1.18 -10.17 3.03
C VAL A 21 -2.58 -9.62 2.75
N ALA A 22 -3.33 -9.28 3.81
CA ALA A 22 -4.66 -8.70 3.67
C ALA A 22 -4.64 -7.34 2.96
N ILE A 23 -3.66 -6.50 3.27
CA ILE A 23 -3.47 -5.21 2.58
C ILE A 23 -3.17 -5.44 1.11
N VAL A 24 -2.25 -6.34 0.77
CA VAL A 24 -1.93 -6.66 -0.63
C VAL A 24 -3.17 -7.16 -1.38
N LYS A 25 -3.94 -8.06 -0.78
CA LYS A 25 -5.19 -8.54 -1.41
C LYS A 25 -6.16 -7.40 -1.68
N THR A 26 -6.31 -6.51 -0.72
CA THR A 26 -7.23 -5.38 -0.82
C THR A 26 -6.78 -4.38 -1.88
N GLU A 27 -5.49 -4.08 -1.93
CA GLU A 27 -4.94 -3.02 -2.78
C GLU A 27 -4.72 -3.46 -4.23
N SER A 28 -4.11 -4.61 -4.45
CA SER A 28 -3.66 -5.02 -5.79
C SER A 28 -4.05 -6.43 -6.20
N ARG A 29 -4.64 -7.20 -5.28
CA ARG A 29 -4.87 -8.64 -5.48
C ARG A 29 -3.58 -9.41 -5.83
N GLY A 30 -2.45 -8.93 -5.33
CA GLY A 30 -1.15 -9.56 -5.58
C GLY A 30 -0.47 -9.17 -6.89
N ASN A 31 -0.96 -8.18 -7.59
CA ASN A 31 -0.35 -7.71 -8.84
C ASN A 31 0.80 -6.76 -8.53
N THR A 32 2.05 -7.20 -8.78
CA THR A 32 3.25 -6.38 -8.54
C THR A 32 3.33 -5.15 -9.44
N LEU A 33 2.60 -5.14 -10.55
CA LEU A 33 2.63 -4.07 -11.55
C LEU A 33 1.39 -3.18 -11.52
N ALA A 34 0.57 -3.30 -10.46
CA ALA A 34 -0.66 -2.53 -10.35
C ALA A 34 -0.35 -1.03 -10.24
N ILE A 35 -1.08 -0.22 -11.01
CA ILE A 35 -0.98 1.23 -10.96
C ILE A 35 -2.40 1.77 -10.85
N GLY A 36 -2.67 2.52 -9.77
CA GLY A 36 -3.96 3.14 -9.51
C GLY A 36 -3.87 4.66 -9.64
N LEU A 37 -4.73 5.25 -10.46
CA LEU A 37 -4.86 6.70 -10.54
C LEU A 37 -5.91 7.18 -9.55
N ASN A 38 -5.65 8.32 -8.92
CA ASN A 38 -6.59 8.94 -7.98
C ASN A 38 -7.44 10.00 -8.69
N HIS A 39 -8.40 10.57 -7.96
CA HIS A 39 -9.29 11.62 -8.47
C HIS A 39 -10.18 11.18 -9.64
N GLY A 40 -10.67 9.93 -9.59
CA GLY A 40 -11.60 9.40 -10.59
C GLY A 40 -10.99 9.09 -11.95
N LYS A 41 -9.67 9.13 -12.05
CA LYS A 41 -8.96 8.82 -13.29
C LYS A 41 -8.64 7.34 -13.38
N HIS A 42 -8.49 6.83 -14.59
CA HIS A 42 -8.15 5.42 -14.86
C HIS A 42 -7.18 5.32 -16.01
N LEU A 43 -6.29 4.31 -15.95
CA LEU A 43 -5.51 3.92 -17.13
C LEU A 43 -6.42 3.22 -18.12
N LEU A 44 -6.20 3.46 -19.42
CA LEU A 44 -6.91 2.75 -20.48
C LEU A 44 -6.62 1.24 -20.43
N TYR A 45 -5.39 0.88 -20.12
CA TYR A 45 -4.94 -0.50 -20.02
C TYR A 45 -4.06 -0.67 -18.80
N GLY A 46 -4.21 -1.80 -18.10
CA GLY A 46 -3.25 -2.23 -17.09
C GLY A 46 -1.91 -2.61 -17.76
N ALA A 47 -0.82 -2.47 -17.01
CA ALA A 47 0.49 -2.88 -17.50
C ALA A 47 0.56 -4.40 -17.59
N LYS A 48 1.03 -4.92 -18.73
CA LYS A 48 1.14 -6.37 -18.98
C LYS A 48 2.49 -6.93 -18.51
N ASP A 49 3.52 -6.09 -18.49
CA ASP A 49 4.87 -6.49 -18.09
C ASP A 49 5.58 -5.32 -17.41
N PHE A 50 6.78 -5.60 -16.92
CA PHE A 50 7.60 -4.61 -16.21
C PHE A 50 7.90 -3.39 -17.09
N LYS A 51 8.19 -3.60 -18.36
CA LYS A 51 8.52 -2.52 -19.30
C LYS A 51 7.36 -1.55 -19.44
N GLN A 52 6.14 -2.06 -19.59
CA GLN A 52 4.94 -1.21 -19.67
C GLN A 52 4.67 -0.48 -18.36
N ALA A 53 4.78 -1.19 -17.22
CA ALA A 53 4.59 -0.58 -15.91
C ALA A 53 5.60 0.54 -15.67
N SER A 54 6.86 0.30 -16.01
CA SER A 54 7.94 1.28 -15.91
C SER A 54 7.67 2.52 -16.76
N ALA A 55 7.19 2.33 -17.98
CA ALA A 55 6.84 3.44 -18.87
C ALA A 55 5.67 4.27 -18.31
N TRP A 56 4.65 3.61 -17.74
CA TRP A 56 3.55 4.30 -17.08
C TRP A 56 3.99 5.10 -15.88
N VAL A 57 4.83 4.52 -15.03
CA VAL A 57 5.36 5.20 -13.85
C VAL A 57 6.12 6.47 -14.25
N ASP A 58 6.99 6.37 -15.26
CA ASP A 58 7.74 7.53 -15.77
C ASP A 58 6.82 8.63 -16.28
N TYR A 59 5.83 8.25 -17.09
CA TYR A 59 4.87 9.20 -17.65
C TYR A 59 4.09 9.91 -16.55
N LEU A 60 3.53 9.14 -15.63
CA LEU A 60 2.68 9.68 -14.56
C LEU A 60 3.46 10.59 -13.61
N GLU A 61 4.68 10.20 -13.26
CA GLU A 61 5.54 11.02 -12.41
C GLU A 61 5.92 12.33 -13.10
N ARG A 62 6.32 12.25 -14.37
CA ARG A 62 6.74 13.41 -15.17
C ARG A 62 5.61 14.42 -15.33
N HIS A 63 4.37 13.96 -15.42
CA HIS A 63 3.19 14.81 -15.59
C HIS A 63 2.47 15.13 -14.27
N ASN A 64 3.11 14.85 -13.14
CA ASN A 64 2.61 15.21 -11.80
C ASN A 64 1.23 14.62 -11.46
N TYR A 65 0.96 13.39 -11.90
CA TYR A 65 -0.24 12.69 -11.51
C TYR A 65 -0.18 12.24 -10.05
N ASP A 66 -1.35 12.14 -9.44
CA ASP A 66 -1.51 11.50 -8.14
C ASP A 66 -1.84 10.03 -8.39
N PHE A 67 -0.92 9.13 -8.04
CA PHE A 67 -1.09 7.71 -8.34
C PHE A 67 -0.41 6.83 -7.30
N ASP A 68 -0.86 5.58 -7.26
CA ASP A 68 -0.39 4.55 -6.35
C ASP A 68 0.26 3.42 -7.12
N ILE A 69 1.28 2.78 -6.53
CA ILE A 69 2.15 1.85 -7.27
C ILE A 69 2.30 0.53 -6.52
N GLY A 70 2.16 -0.56 -7.26
CA GLY A 70 2.62 -1.88 -6.88
C GLY A 70 1.75 -2.63 -5.88
N LEU A 71 2.30 -3.64 -5.26
CA LEU A 71 1.60 -4.59 -4.40
C LEU A 71 0.72 -3.94 -3.33
N ALA A 72 1.28 -2.99 -2.60
CA ALA A 72 0.59 -2.32 -1.49
C ALA A 72 0.07 -0.94 -1.88
N GLN A 73 0.10 -0.60 -3.16
CA GLN A 73 -0.42 0.66 -3.72
C GLN A 73 0.12 1.88 -2.98
N ILE A 74 1.46 2.02 -2.99
CA ILE A 74 2.12 3.14 -2.33
C ILE A 74 1.91 4.43 -3.16
N ASN A 75 1.39 5.47 -2.51
CA ASN A 75 1.19 6.75 -3.17
C ASN A 75 2.52 7.44 -3.47
N ILE A 76 2.59 8.09 -4.63
CA ILE A 76 3.81 8.76 -5.10
C ILE A 76 4.35 9.78 -4.09
N ARG A 77 3.51 10.46 -3.33
CA ARG A 77 3.96 11.40 -2.30
C ARG A 77 4.74 10.70 -1.19
N ASN A 78 4.30 9.52 -0.80
CA ASN A 78 5.02 8.74 0.21
C ASN A 78 6.32 8.17 -0.34
N VAL A 79 6.34 7.78 -1.62
CA VAL A 79 7.56 7.32 -2.27
C VAL A 79 8.64 8.41 -2.17
N HIS A 80 8.31 9.63 -2.53
CA HIS A 80 9.23 10.76 -2.47
C HIS A 80 9.62 11.11 -1.03
N LYS A 81 8.65 11.12 -0.13
CA LYS A 81 8.85 11.45 1.29
C LYS A 81 9.88 10.54 1.96
N TYR A 82 9.85 9.25 1.63
CA TYR A 82 10.74 8.27 2.22
C TYR A 82 12.01 8.01 1.40
N GLY A 83 12.25 8.83 0.36
CA GLY A 83 13.50 8.79 -0.40
C GLY A 83 13.64 7.64 -1.39
N TYR A 84 12.55 6.97 -1.73
CA TYR A 84 12.54 5.95 -2.78
C TYR A 84 12.34 6.59 -4.14
N MET A 85 12.74 5.87 -5.18
CA MET A 85 12.38 6.22 -6.55
C MET A 85 11.04 5.56 -6.89
N ALA A 86 10.27 6.19 -7.78
CA ALA A 86 8.97 5.64 -8.17
C ALA A 86 9.08 4.21 -8.73
N HIS A 87 10.11 3.94 -9.53
CA HIS A 87 10.38 2.59 -10.07
C HIS A 87 10.63 1.54 -8.99
N ASP A 88 11.17 1.93 -7.83
CA ASP A 88 11.41 0.99 -6.73
C ASP A 88 10.12 0.31 -6.30
N MET A 89 8.99 0.97 -6.46
CA MET A 89 7.70 0.44 -6.03
C MET A 89 7.17 -0.68 -6.92
N LEU A 90 7.79 -0.92 -8.06
CA LEU A 90 7.51 -2.09 -8.90
C LEU A 90 8.25 -3.33 -8.41
N ASP A 91 9.25 -3.17 -7.54
CA ASP A 91 9.93 -4.27 -6.89
C ASP A 91 9.11 -4.72 -5.68
N PRO A 92 8.68 -5.98 -5.61
CA PRO A 92 7.78 -6.41 -4.54
C PRO A 92 8.37 -6.26 -3.14
N CYS A 93 9.66 -6.52 -2.96
CA CYS A 93 10.27 -6.41 -1.64
C CYS A 93 10.40 -4.96 -1.17
N LYS A 94 10.86 -4.08 -2.04
CA LYS A 94 10.95 -2.64 -1.74
C LYS A 94 9.56 -2.05 -1.46
N ASN A 95 8.56 -2.46 -2.23
CA ASN A 95 7.19 -2.04 -2.05
C ASN A 95 6.68 -2.41 -0.66
N LEU A 96 6.80 -3.68 -0.28
CA LEU A 96 6.33 -4.15 1.03
C LEU A 96 7.16 -3.58 2.17
N ASN A 97 8.44 -3.33 1.95
CA ASN A 97 9.28 -2.68 2.97
C ASN A 97 8.74 -1.29 3.30
N LEU A 98 8.47 -0.48 2.29
CA LEU A 98 7.93 0.87 2.51
C LEU A 98 6.52 0.80 3.10
N ALA A 99 5.67 -0.11 2.63
CA ALA A 99 4.35 -0.31 3.21
C ALA A 99 4.45 -0.61 4.71
N GLY A 100 5.40 -1.47 5.10
CA GLY A 100 5.64 -1.79 6.50
C GLY A 100 6.10 -0.59 7.32
N VAL A 101 6.95 0.25 6.76
CA VAL A 101 7.40 1.49 7.42
C VAL A 101 6.20 2.42 7.66
N ILE A 102 5.38 2.63 6.63
CA ILE A 102 4.21 3.52 6.73
C ILE A 102 3.22 2.99 7.76
N LEU A 103 2.86 1.71 7.65
CA LEU A 103 1.90 1.10 8.57
C LEU A 103 2.42 1.09 10.00
N GLY A 104 3.70 0.77 10.20
CA GLY A 104 4.34 0.76 11.51
C GLY A 104 4.33 2.13 12.17
N LYS A 105 4.60 3.18 11.40
CA LYS A 105 4.52 4.56 11.90
C LYS A 105 3.09 4.94 12.28
N ASN A 106 2.13 4.59 11.44
CA ASN A 106 0.72 4.82 11.74
C ASN A 106 0.29 4.11 13.02
N TYR A 107 0.72 2.86 13.19
CA TYR A 107 0.41 2.06 14.38
C TYR A 107 0.99 2.70 15.64
N LYS A 108 2.25 3.10 15.60
CA LYS A 108 2.91 3.76 16.73
C LYS A 108 2.15 5.03 17.15
N ASN A 109 1.75 5.84 16.18
CA ASN A 109 1.00 7.06 16.45
C ASN A 109 -0.41 6.74 16.98
N ALA A 110 -1.08 5.75 16.41
CA ALA A 110 -2.42 5.34 16.84
C ALA A 110 -2.43 4.83 18.29
N LYS A 111 -1.37 4.14 18.71
CA LYS A 111 -1.28 3.61 20.08
C LYS A 111 -1.35 4.69 21.14
N LEU A 112 -0.92 5.89 20.85
CA LEU A 112 -0.94 6.99 21.81
C LEU A 112 -2.36 7.31 22.30
N ASN A 113 -3.38 7.06 21.47
CA ASN A 113 -4.77 7.38 21.77
C ASN A 113 -5.71 6.20 21.49
N SER A 114 -5.27 5.00 21.77
CA SER A 114 -6.07 3.79 21.56
C SER A 114 -6.17 2.99 22.85
N ALA A 115 -7.33 2.37 23.06
CA ALA A 115 -7.60 1.58 24.26
C ALA A 115 -6.80 0.27 24.29
N ASN A 116 -6.50 -0.29 23.10
CA ASN A 116 -5.79 -1.55 22.97
C ASN A 116 -5.11 -1.66 21.60
N SER A 117 -4.33 -2.72 21.41
CA SER A 117 -3.57 -2.96 20.18
C SER A 117 -4.46 -3.16 18.97
N LYS A 118 -5.62 -3.78 19.12
CA LYS A 118 -6.57 -4.00 18.03
C LYS A 118 -7.12 -2.69 17.49
N GLU A 119 -7.54 -1.79 18.39
CA GLU A 119 -8.00 -0.46 18.00
C GLU A 119 -6.90 0.32 17.28
N ALA A 120 -5.68 0.28 17.82
CA ALA A 120 -4.53 0.94 17.20
C ALA A 120 -4.25 0.41 15.81
N LEU A 121 -4.32 -0.91 15.61
CA LEU A 121 -4.12 -1.52 14.30
C LEU A 121 -5.18 -1.07 13.30
N TYR A 122 -6.44 -1.06 13.70
CA TYR A 122 -7.53 -0.66 12.81
C TYR A 122 -7.42 0.82 12.42
N LYS A 123 -7.04 1.68 13.36
CA LYS A 123 -6.75 3.09 13.08
C LYS A 123 -5.56 3.24 12.12
N ALA A 124 -4.51 2.45 12.33
CA ALA A 124 -3.34 2.46 11.44
C ALA A 124 -3.70 2.06 10.01
N ILE A 125 -4.57 1.06 9.85
CA ILE A 125 -5.09 0.63 8.55
C ILE A 125 -5.92 1.74 7.92
N SER A 126 -6.78 2.40 8.69
CA SER A 126 -7.53 3.57 8.20
C SER A 126 -6.59 4.64 7.66
N ALA A 127 -5.58 5.01 8.43
CA ALA A 127 -4.60 6.03 8.03
C ALA A 127 -3.78 5.63 6.81
N TYR A 128 -3.51 4.34 6.63
CA TYR A 128 -2.82 3.82 5.47
C TYR A 128 -3.53 4.20 4.16
N ASN A 129 -4.86 4.08 4.14
CA ASN A 129 -5.67 4.40 2.97
C ASN A 129 -6.00 5.89 2.85
N THR A 130 -6.30 6.55 3.97
CA THR A 130 -6.92 7.88 3.96
C THR A 130 -6.06 8.99 4.53
N GLY A 131 -4.98 8.66 5.21
CA GLY A 131 -4.15 9.63 5.93
C GLY A 131 -4.67 10.03 7.31
N ASN A 132 -5.82 9.48 7.75
CA ASN A 132 -6.35 9.75 9.09
C ASN A 132 -6.96 8.49 9.72
N PHE A 133 -7.23 8.56 11.03
CA PHE A 133 -7.67 7.38 11.80
C PHE A 133 -9.19 7.09 11.69
N HIS A 134 -9.93 7.85 10.91
CA HIS A 134 -11.42 7.78 10.89
C HIS A 134 -11.98 7.37 9.53
N SER A 135 -11.49 7.99 8.47
CA SER A 135 -12.11 7.90 7.14
C SER A 135 -12.09 6.50 6.55
N GLY A 136 -11.11 5.68 6.92
CA GLY A 136 -11.02 4.29 6.46
C GLY A 136 -12.10 3.38 7.03
N PHE A 137 -12.67 3.74 8.18
CA PHE A 137 -13.87 3.05 8.70
C PHE A 137 -15.10 3.47 7.91
N ASN A 138 -15.23 4.75 7.62
CA ASN A 138 -16.39 5.29 6.92
C ASN A 138 -16.49 4.84 5.47
N ASN A 139 -15.36 4.70 4.78
CA ASN A 139 -15.35 4.30 3.37
C ASN A 139 -15.31 2.78 3.14
N GLY A 140 -15.29 1.99 4.22
CA GLY A 140 -15.29 0.53 4.14
C GLY A 140 -13.92 -0.12 3.96
N TYR A 141 -12.85 0.67 3.90
CA TYR A 141 -11.52 0.12 3.67
C TYR A 141 -11.05 -0.80 4.80
N VAL A 142 -11.18 -0.35 6.04
CA VAL A 142 -10.77 -1.15 7.22
C VAL A 142 -11.52 -2.49 7.21
N TYR A 143 -12.83 -2.46 6.95
CA TYR A 143 -13.63 -3.67 6.84
C TYR A 143 -13.12 -4.63 5.76
N LYS A 144 -12.77 -4.09 4.58
CA LYS A 144 -12.23 -4.91 3.49
C LYS A 144 -10.93 -5.59 3.88
N VAL A 145 -10.02 -4.87 4.52
CA VAL A 145 -8.74 -5.42 4.97
C VAL A 145 -8.98 -6.53 6.01
N ILE A 146 -9.83 -6.28 6.99
CA ILE A 146 -10.16 -7.28 8.02
C ILE A 146 -10.78 -8.52 7.38
N HIS A 147 -11.70 -8.35 6.45
CA HIS A 147 -12.34 -9.46 5.74
C HIS A 147 -11.32 -10.28 4.96
N ASN A 148 -10.35 -9.62 4.30
CA ASN A 148 -9.31 -10.30 3.54
C ASN A 148 -8.25 -10.98 4.41
N ALA A 149 -8.22 -10.69 5.71
CA ALA A 149 -7.33 -11.35 6.67
C ALA A 149 -7.89 -12.73 7.12
N HIS A 150 -9.15 -13.02 6.80
CA HIS A 150 -9.83 -14.27 7.20
C HIS A 150 -10.29 -15.12 5.98
#